data_5042e14a0ef31c7ad73d38575c632a9f
#
_entry.id   5042e14a0ef31c7ad73d38575c632a9f
#
_cell.length_a   1.000
_cell.length_b   1.000
_cell.length_c   1.000
_cell.angle_alpha   90.00
_cell.angle_beta   90.00
_cell.angle_gamma   90.00
#
_symmetry.space_group_name_H-M   'P 1'
#
loop_
_entity.id
_entity.type
_entity.pdbx_description
1 polymer ?
#
loop_
_entity_poly.entity_id
_entity_poly.type
_entity_poly.pdbx_seq_one_letter_code
_entity_poly.pdbx_strand_id
1 'polypeptide(L)'
;MTTTFKDASAQEIAQVMEKSWQAFLAYKKFSLKQRADFMRAIATELENIRARVIPVAMEETHLPEGRMNGELSRTIFQLNDYGKAAEEGSWLEARINTAGQDPSKPDLRKMLVPLGPVVVFGASNFPFAYSTAGGDTACAFAAGCPVVVKAHPAHAGTSEIVAEAIVKAAKDTGMPEGIFAHVHGASFETGKALVMHPLTKAVGFTGSLAGGRSLFDMAGQRKEPIPVFAEMGSVNPVFLFPEKLKQDGEAVAKTYAASITQGVGQFCTNPGLIFGVEGEDLQRFLGVLAGELQKVAPANMLHPGIAKAFWQKRAKALEQKDVHTEVAAAGEAEALQGVPTLASATATAFLNNPVLHQEVFGPYSLVIKCKDANEMLQAVLHTEGQLTSTLMATDDDMQKHPELVDAVQNLCGRLVMNGVPTGVEVCLAMQHGGPYPATTDSRFTSVGSDGIKRFARPMCFQNFSNHLLPEELQNANPLGIWRTVNDALTQSAL
;
A
#
# COMPACT_ATOMS: atom_id res chain seq x y z
N MET A 1 28.22 12.12 2.20
CA MET A 1 27.99 13.05 1.04
C MET A 1 26.72 12.59 0.37
N THR A 2 25.63 13.35 0.47
CA THR A 2 24.38 13.05 -0.24
C THR A 2 24.63 13.18 -1.75
N THR A 3 24.58 12.08 -2.46
CA THR A 3 24.72 12.06 -3.92
C THR A 3 23.50 12.80 -4.52
N THR A 4 23.74 13.88 -5.24
CA THR A 4 22.69 14.63 -5.91
C THR A 4 22.42 14.00 -7.27
N PHE A 5 21.24 13.45 -7.46
CA PHE A 5 20.80 12.91 -8.75
C PHE A 5 20.08 13.99 -9.58
N LYS A 6 20.32 14.00 -10.88
CA LYS A 6 19.63 14.92 -11.81
C LYS A 6 18.28 14.34 -12.22
N ASP A 7 17.32 15.22 -12.47
CA ASP A 7 16.04 14.85 -13.05
C ASP A 7 16.26 14.26 -14.46
N ALA A 8 15.61 13.13 -14.73
CA ALA A 8 15.63 12.53 -16.06
C ALA A 8 14.97 13.47 -17.08
N SER A 9 15.63 13.68 -18.20
CA SER A 9 15.10 14.47 -19.31
C SER A 9 13.94 13.74 -20.03
N ALA A 10 13.14 14.49 -20.77
CA ALA A 10 12.06 13.92 -21.59
C ALA A 10 12.60 12.92 -22.63
N GLN A 11 13.81 13.16 -23.17
CA GLN A 11 14.45 12.25 -24.11
C GLN A 11 14.88 10.93 -23.45
N GLU A 12 15.47 10.97 -22.25
CA GLU A 12 15.83 9.77 -21.47
C GLU A 12 14.59 8.96 -21.10
N ILE A 13 13.52 9.63 -20.67
CA ILE A 13 12.23 8.99 -20.38
C ILE A 13 11.68 8.29 -21.63
N ALA A 14 11.68 8.95 -22.78
CA ALA A 14 11.21 8.35 -24.04
C ALA A 14 12.02 7.10 -24.42
N GLN A 15 13.35 7.13 -24.29
CA GLN A 15 14.22 5.98 -24.56
C GLN A 15 13.96 4.82 -23.59
N VAL A 16 13.80 5.12 -22.30
CA VAL A 16 13.50 4.13 -21.26
C VAL A 16 12.15 3.45 -21.55
N MET A 17 11.13 4.22 -21.88
CA MET A 17 9.79 3.68 -22.16
C MET A 17 9.74 2.86 -23.45
N GLU A 18 10.50 3.25 -24.48
CA GLU A 18 10.63 2.45 -25.71
C GLU A 18 11.31 1.09 -25.43
N LYS A 19 12.43 1.08 -24.70
CA LYS A 19 13.09 -0.16 -24.28
C LYS A 19 12.16 -1.03 -23.43
N SER A 20 11.40 -0.44 -22.52
CA SER A 20 10.43 -1.13 -21.69
C SER A 20 9.30 -1.76 -22.52
N TRP A 21 8.85 -1.08 -23.59
CA TRP A 21 7.87 -1.65 -24.51
C TRP A 21 8.43 -2.86 -25.29
N GLN A 22 9.67 -2.76 -25.78
CA GLN A 22 10.31 -3.91 -26.47
C GLN A 22 10.51 -5.08 -25.49
N ALA A 23 10.92 -4.79 -24.26
CA ALA A 23 11.00 -5.81 -23.20
C ALA A 23 9.64 -6.48 -22.94
N PHE A 24 8.55 -5.73 -22.93
CA PHE A 24 7.20 -6.27 -22.76
C PHE A 24 6.83 -7.29 -23.85
N LEU A 25 7.14 -6.99 -25.11
CA LEU A 25 6.82 -7.89 -26.22
C LEU A 25 7.52 -9.25 -26.10
N ALA A 26 8.68 -9.29 -25.45
CA ALA A 26 9.40 -10.52 -25.12
C ALA A 26 8.89 -11.15 -23.80
N TYR A 27 8.88 -10.38 -22.72
CA TYR A 27 8.64 -10.85 -21.35
C TYR A 27 7.23 -11.43 -21.14
N LYS A 28 6.22 -10.91 -21.79
CA LYS A 28 4.84 -11.46 -21.73
C LYS A 28 4.75 -12.93 -22.18
N LYS A 29 5.77 -13.43 -22.88
CA LYS A 29 5.88 -14.83 -23.34
C LYS A 29 6.70 -15.72 -22.39
N PHE A 30 7.31 -15.13 -21.36
CA PHE A 30 8.07 -15.90 -20.37
C PHE A 30 7.12 -16.72 -19.52
N SER A 31 7.51 -17.96 -19.23
CA SER A 31 6.73 -18.86 -18.37
C SER A 31 6.58 -18.27 -16.95
N LEU A 32 5.55 -18.73 -16.23
CA LEU A 32 5.33 -18.37 -14.84
C LEU A 32 6.56 -18.68 -13.98
N LYS A 33 7.20 -19.82 -14.24
CA LYS A 33 8.45 -20.22 -13.58
C LYS A 33 9.60 -19.23 -13.83
N GLN A 34 9.81 -18.80 -15.06
CA GLN A 34 10.88 -17.85 -15.37
C GLN A 34 10.67 -16.50 -14.67
N ARG A 35 9.41 -16.05 -14.56
CA ARG A 35 9.06 -14.83 -13.80
C ARG A 35 9.35 -15.01 -12.30
N ALA A 36 9.00 -16.18 -11.75
CA ALA A 36 9.27 -16.53 -10.36
C ALA A 36 10.79 -16.61 -10.08
N ASP A 37 11.56 -17.24 -10.95
CA ASP A 37 13.01 -17.36 -10.81
C ASP A 37 13.70 -15.99 -10.87
N PHE A 38 13.23 -15.07 -11.70
CA PHE A 38 13.71 -13.68 -11.72
C PHE A 38 13.47 -12.97 -10.36
N MET A 39 12.26 -13.08 -9.78
CA MET A 39 11.97 -12.47 -8.48
C MET A 39 12.79 -13.08 -7.34
N ARG A 40 13.04 -14.41 -7.36
CA ARG A 40 13.94 -15.09 -6.42
C ARG A 40 15.39 -14.61 -6.56
N ALA A 41 15.83 -14.36 -7.79
CA ALA A 41 17.16 -13.81 -8.06
C ALA A 41 17.28 -12.38 -7.50
N ILE A 42 16.25 -11.53 -7.67
CA ILE A 42 16.21 -10.19 -7.05
C ILE A 42 16.31 -10.32 -5.52
N ALA A 43 15.54 -11.23 -4.91
CA ALA A 43 15.59 -11.47 -3.46
C ALA A 43 16.99 -11.86 -2.98
N THR A 44 17.69 -12.70 -3.73
CA THR A 44 19.09 -13.10 -3.46
C THR A 44 20.04 -11.90 -3.57
N GLU A 45 19.92 -11.09 -4.61
CA GLU A 45 20.78 -9.94 -4.81
C GLU A 45 20.51 -8.85 -3.74
N LEU A 46 19.28 -8.68 -3.28
CA LEU A 46 18.99 -7.78 -2.14
C LEU A 46 19.68 -8.24 -0.85
N GLU A 47 19.75 -9.54 -0.60
CA GLU A 47 20.52 -10.07 0.54
C GLU A 47 22.02 -9.79 0.37
N ASN A 48 22.56 -9.97 -0.82
CA ASN A 48 23.98 -9.71 -1.12
C ASN A 48 24.40 -8.26 -0.90
N ILE A 49 23.49 -7.30 -1.13
CA ILE A 49 23.78 -5.86 -0.94
C ILE A 49 23.44 -5.35 0.45
N ARG A 50 22.89 -6.18 1.36
CA ARG A 50 22.41 -5.77 2.69
C ARG A 50 23.41 -4.86 3.44
N ALA A 51 24.66 -5.32 3.58
CA ALA A 51 25.71 -4.59 4.31
C ALA A 51 26.02 -3.21 3.68
N ARG A 52 25.79 -3.04 2.37
CA ARG A 52 26.01 -1.79 1.64
C ARG A 52 24.81 -0.86 1.73
N VAL A 53 23.60 -1.39 1.61
CA VAL A 53 22.39 -0.57 1.48
C VAL A 53 21.84 -0.08 2.82
N ILE A 54 21.97 -0.87 3.90
CA ILE A 54 21.43 -0.50 5.21
C ILE A 54 22.00 0.82 5.76
N PRO A 55 23.34 1.05 5.78
CA PRO A 55 23.88 2.32 6.24
C PRO A 55 23.40 3.53 5.44
N VAL A 56 23.26 3.39 4.12
CA VAL A 56 22.77 4.46 3.24
C VAL A 56 21.29 4.76 3.54
N ALA A 57 20.48 3.72 3.70
CA ALA A 57 19.06 3.89 4.04
C ALA A 57 18.87 4.57 5.40
N MET A 58 19.70 4.24 6.41
CA MET A 58 19.69 4.91 7.71
C MET A 58 20.06 6.39 7.61
N GLU A 59 21.09 6.74 6.82
CA GLU A 59 21.51 8.12 6.61
C GLU A 59 20.40 8.94 5.92
N GLU A 60 19.77 8.38 4.89
CA GLU A 60 18.75 9.09 4.08
C GLU A 60 17.39 9.22 4.80
N THR A 61 17.02 8.27 5.66
CA THR A 61 15.69 8.19 6.24
C THR A 61 15.60 8.45 7.73
N HIS A 62 16.75 8.54 8.43
CA HIS A 62 16.84 8.62 9.89
C HIS A 62 16.19 7.44 10.63
N LEU A 63 15.88 6.36 9.95
CA LEU A 63 15.31 5.16 10.56
C LEU A 63 16.41 4.29 11.18
N PRO A 64 16.14 3.63 12.33
CA PRO A 64 17.15 2.85 13.01
C PRO A 64 17.49 1.55 12.27
N GLU A 65 18.69 1.03 12.48
CA GLU A 65 19.23 -0.16 11.84
C GLU A 65 18.28 -1.37 11.90
N GLY A 66 17.73 -1.66 13.07
CA GLY A 66 16.79 -2.78 13.25
C GLY A 66 15.56 -2.66 12.36
N ARG A 67 15.03 -1.43 12.16
CA ARG A 67 13.92 -1.15 11.25
C ARG A 67 14.33 -1.39 9.81
N MET A 68 15.48 -0.91 9.37
CA MET A 68 15.95 -1.08 7.99
C MET A 68 16.23 -2.54 7.65
N ASN A 69 16.87 -3.27 8.56
CA ASN A 69 17.10 -4.72 8.41
C ASN A 69 15.78 -5.49 8.34
N GLY A 70 14.83 -5.20 9.21
CA GLY A 70 13.51 -5.83 9.21
C GLY A 70 12.73 -5.56 7.92
N GLU A 71 12.77 -4.33 7.41
CA GLU A 71 12.09 -3.96 6.19
C GLU A 71 12.72 -4.61 4.95
N LEU A 72 14.05 -4.66 4.86
CA LEU A 72 14.74 -5.37 3.78
C LEU A 72 14.41 -6.87 3.80
N SER A 73 14.41 -7.50 4.98
CA SER A 73 14.01 -8.91 5.12
C SER A 73 12.56 -9.14 4.70
N ARG A 74 11.64 -8.22 5.03
CA ARG A 74 10.26 -8.23 4.54
C ARG A 74 10.19 -8.12 3.02
N THR A 75 11.00 -7.26 2.40
CA THR A 75 11.04 -7.10 0.94
C THR A 75 11.53 -8.36 0.25
N ILE A 76 12.56 -9.00 0.79
CA ILE A 76 13.08 -10.29 0.32
C ILE A 76 12.01 -11.38 0.44
N PHE A 77 11.33 -11.47 1.58
CA PHE A 77 10.21 -12.39 1.79
C PHE A 77 9.10 -12.16 0.75
N GLN A 78 8.70 -10.90 0.54
CA GLN A 78 7.64 -10.51 -0.38
C GLN A 78 7.96 -10.89 -1.84
N LEU A 79 9.20 -10.70 -2.30
CA LEU A 79 9.63 -11.14 -3.63
C LEU A 79 9.54 -12.66 -3.81
N ASN A 80 9.92 -13.43 -2.80
CA ASN A 80 9.79 -14.88 -2.82
C ASN A 80 8.33 -15.34 -2.80
N ASP A 81 7.48 -14.71 -1.99
CA ASP A 81 6.05 -15.02 -1.88
C ASP A 81 5.32 -14.72 -3.21
N TYR A 82 5.59 -13.56 -3.82
CA TYR A 82 5.02 -13.24 -5.14
C TYR A 82 5.57 -14.12 -6.25
N GLY A 83 6.84 -14.53 -6.16
CA GLY A 83 7.40 -15.54 -7.05
C GLY A 83 6.67 -16.88 -6.96
N LYS A 84 6.40 -17.33 -5.74
CA LYS A 84 5.61 -18.54 -5.48
C LYS A 84 4.19 -18.42 -6.04
N ALA A 85 3.52 -17.27 -5.78
CA ALA A 85 2.17 -17.04 -6.29
C ALA A 85 2.13 -16.93 -7.82
N ALA A 86 3.14 -16.32 -8.44
CA ALA A 86 3.24 -16.24 -9.90
C ALA A 86 3.33 -17.64 -10.51
N GLU A 87 4.14 -18.53 -9.94
CA GLU A 87 4.35 -19.91 -10.41
C GLU A 87 3.13 -20.81 -10.16
N GLU A 88 2.46 -20.64 -9.02
CA GLU A 88 1.23 -21.36 -8.66
C GLU A 88 0.06 -21.06 -9.61
N GLY A 89 -0.06 -19.85 -10.13
CA GLY A 89 -0.90 -19.50 -11.27
C GLY A 89 -2.39 -19.26 -11.00
N SER A 90 -2.91 -19.43 -9.77
CA SER A 90 -4.33 -19.16 -9.45
C SER A 90 -4.74 -17.71 -9.71
N TRP A 91 -3.80 -16.77 -9.59
CA TRP A 91 -4.04 -15.34 -9.87
C TRP A 91 -4.47 -15.08 -11.33
N LEU A 92 -4.16 -15.98 -12.27
CA LEU A 92 -4.57 -15.89 -13.68
C LEU A 92 -6.07 -16.04 -13.87
N GLU A 93 -6.79 -16.58 -12.90
CA GLU A 93 -8.23 -16.84 -12.97
C GLU A 93 -8.63 -17.59 -14.25
N ALA A 94 -7.89 -18.63 -14.60
CA ALA A 94 -8.12 -19.42 -15.80
C ALA A 94 -9.51 -20.10 -15.77
N ARG A 95 -10.35 -19.80 -16.75
CA ARG A 95 -11.72 -20.31 -16.87
C ARG A 95 -11.97 -20.85 -18.25
N ILE A 96 -12.56 -22.06 -18.34
CA ILE A 96 -12.81 -22.79 -19.57
C ILE A 96 -14.26 -23.26 -19.58
N ASN A 97 -15.01 -22.85 -20.58
CA ASN A 97 -16.33 -23.40 -20.88
C ASN A 97 -16.27 -24.05 -22.27
N THR A 98 -16.29 -25.38 -22.30
CA THR A 98 -16.25 -26.14 -23.56
C THR A 98 -17.62 -26.13 -24.25
N ALA A 99 -17.64 -26.29 -25.56
CA ALA A 99 -18.86 -26.48 -26.31
C ALA A 99 -19.65 -27.75 -25.89
N GLY A 100 -18.93 -28.73 -25.29
CA GLY A 100 -19.54 -30.01 -24.92
C GLY A 100 -20.06 -30.77 -26.12
N GLN A 101 -21.29 -31.33 -25.99
CA GLN A 101 -21.98 -32.00 -27.06
C GLN A 101 -22.92 -31.10 -27.87
N ASP A 102 -23.04 -29.83 -27.51
CA ASP A 102 -23.89 -28.85 -28.19
C ASP A 102 -23.06 -28.01 -29.19
N PRO A 103 -23.14 -28.31 -30.50
CA PRO A 103 -22.33 -27.62 -31.50
C PRO A 103 -22.76 -26.16 -31.72
N SER A 104 -23.87 -25.73 -31.14
CA SER A 104 -24.31 -24.34 -31.19
C SER A 104 -23.57 -23.44 -30.14
N LYS A 105 -22.91 -24.04 -29.14
CA LYS A 105 -22.19 -23.34 -28.12
C LYS A 105 -20.70 -23.18 -28.50
N PRO A 106 -20.11 -22.00 -28.33
CA PRO A 106 -18.68 -21.81 -28.55
C PRO A 106 -17.84 -22.40 -27.42
N ASP A 107 -16.60 -22.85 -27.71
CA ASP A 107 -15.56 -23.05 -26.71
C ASP A 107 -15.00 -21.66 -26.31
N LEU A 108 -15.11 -21.33 -25.02
CA LEU A 108 -14.70 -20.05 -24.45
C LEU A 108 -13.66 -20.29 -23.36
N ARG A 109 -12.48 -19.65 -23.48
CA ARG A 109 -11.39 -19.75 -22.51
C ARG A 109 -10.89 -18.36 -22.15
N LYS A 110 -10.82 -18.08 -20.86
CA LYS A 110 -10.47 -16.75 -20.34
C LYS A 110 -9.39 -16.85 -19.28
N MET A 111 -8.44 -15.92 -19.31
CA MET A 111 -7.48 -15.72 -18.24
C MET A 111 -7.06 -14.25 -18.16
N LEU A 112 -6.34 -13.89 -17.10
CA LEU A 112 -5.69 -12.59 -16.99
C LEU A 112 -4.38 -12.60 -17.81
N VAL A 113 -4.15 -11.50 -18.54
CA VAL A 113 -2.92 -11.25 -19.32
C VAL A 113 -2.30 -9.90 -18.91
N PRO A 114 -0.97 -9.71 -19.02
CA PRO A 114 -0.30 -8.49 -18.58
C PRO A 114 -0.76 -7.25 -19.35
N LEU A 115 -0.80 -6.10 -18.65
CA LEU A 115 -1.18 -4.80 -19.23
C LEU A 115 -0.10 -4.23 -20.16
N GLY A 116 1.18 -4.31 -19.78
CA GLY A 116 2.32 -3.67 -20.45
C GLY A 116 3.22 -2.93 -19.47
N PRO A 117 4.06 -1.98 -19.93
CA PRO A 117 4.97 -1.26 -19.05
C PRO A 117 4.25 -0.52 -17.91
N VAL A 118 4.70 -0.76 -16.68
CA VAL A 118 4.18 -0.17 -15.45
C VAL A 118 5.17 0.88 -14.93
N VAL A 119 4.68 2.06 -14.61
CA VAL A 119 5.45 3.09 -13.90
C VAL A 119 5.16 2.98 -12.40
N VAL A 120 6.21 2.86 -11.58
CA VAL A 120 6.10 2.76 -10.12
C VAL A 120 6.74 3.98 -9.47
N PHE A 121 6.00 4.62 -8.56
CA PHE A 121 6.48 5.71 -7.73
C PHE A 121 6.75 5.19 -6.32
N GLY A 122 8.00 5.20 -5.89
CA GLY A 122 8.37 4.72 -4.57
C GLY A 122 7.85 5.60 -3.44
N ALA A 123 7.43 4.98 -2.34
CA ALA A 123 7.03 5.67 -1.11
C ALA A 123 8.25 6.17 -0.31
N SER A 124 8.08 7.25 0.45
CA SER A 124 9.16 7.80 1.27
C SER A 124 9.42 7.05 2.57
N ASN A 125 8.36 6.52 3.18
CA ASN A 125 8.37 5.95 4.52
C ASN A 125 8.72 4.45 4.60
N PHE A 126 8.85 3.81 3.44
CA PHE A 126 9.27 2.41 3.30
C PHE A 126 10.24 2.29 2.11
N PRO A 127 11.53 2.60 2.32
CA PRO A 127 12.52 2.69 1.24
C PRO A 127 12.80 1.38 0.52
N PHE A 128 12.41 0.23 1.09
CA PHE A 128 12.53 -1.09 0.47
C PHE A 128 11.16 -1.67 0.09
N ALA A 129 10.25 -1.85 1.06
CA ALA A 129 9.03 -2.64 0.89
C ALA A 129 7.98 -1.99 -0.02
N TYR A 130 7.97 -0.67 -0.13
CA TYR A 130 7.05 0.09 -0.98
C TYR A 130 7.81 1.06 -1.92
N SER A 131 9.03 0.69 -2.30
CA SER A 131 9.85 1.46 -3.22
C SER A 131 10.37 0.58 -4.35
N THR A 132 11.65 0.72 -4.74
CA THR A 132 12.25 0.21 -5.98
C THR A 132 12.05 -1.29 -6.21
N ALA A 133 12.23 -2.14 -5.20
CA ALA A 133 11.96 -3.58 -5.25
C ALA A 133 10.69 -3.97 -4.47
N GLY A 134 9.84 -3.01 -4.18
CA GLY A 134 8.66 -3.21 -3.34
C GLY A 134 7.50 -3.93 -4.03
N GLY A 135 6.34 -3.94 -3.34
CA GLY A 135 5.16 -4.69 -3.74
C GLY A 135 4.67 -4.39 -5.15
N ASP A 136 4.64 -3.11 -5.56
CA ASP A 136 4.17 -2.74 -6.90
C ASP A 136 5.08 -3.30 -7.99
N THR A 137 6.40 -3.18 -7.81
CA THR A 137 7.41 -3.72 -8.74
C THR A 137 7.31 -5.25 -8.82
N ALA A 138 7.24 -5.93 -7.67
CA ALA A 138 7.12 -7.39 -7.62
C ALA A 138 5.81 -7.88 -8.25
N CYS A 139 4.68 -7.25 -7.97
CA CYS A 139 3.39 -7.56 -8.57
C CYS A 139 3.40 -7.39 -10.10
N ALA A 140 4.02 -6.31 -10.60
CA ALA A 140 4.12 -6.06 -12.03
C ALA A 140 4.99 -7.13 -12.73
N PHE A 141 6.14 -7.50 -12.15
CA PHE A 141 6.96 -8.60 -12.68
C PHE A 141 6.20 -9.93 -12.68
N ALA A 142 5.52 -10.27 -11.59
CA ALA A 142 4.70 -11.48 -11.51
C ALA A 142 3.62 -11.52 -12.60
N ALA A 143 2.96 -10.40 -12.85
CA ALA A 143 1.95 -10.27 -13.90
C ALA A 143 2.54 -10.41 -15.32
N GLY A 144 3.85 -10.20 -15.51
CA GLY A 144 4.50 -10.23 -16.82
C GLY A 144 4.69 -8.83 -17.43
N CYS A 145 4.74 -7.79 -16.61
CA CYS A 145 4.92 -6.40 -16.99
C CYS A 145 6.35 -5.94 -16.69
N PRO A 146 7.03 -5.25 -17.62
CA PRO A 146 8.23 -4.49 -17.32
C PRO A 146 7.92 -3.29 -16.41
N VAL A 147 8.92 -2.85 -15.65
CA VAL A 147 8.74 -1.79 -14.66
C VAL A 147 9.72 -0.65 -14.88
N VAL A 148 9.22 0.57 -14.84
CA VAL A 148 10.01 1.80 -14.77
C VAL A 148 9.76 2.44 -13.40
N VAL A 149 10.76 2.41 -12.52
CA VAL A 149 10.66 3.03 -11.19
C VAL A 149 11.12 4.48 -11.26
N LYS A 150 10.29 5.37 -10.78
CA LYS A 150 10.69 6.75 -10.45
C LYS A 150 11.13 6.77 -8.99
N ALA A 151 12.42 6.94 -8.75
CA ALA A 151 13.02 7.00 -7.42
C ALA A 151 12.38 8.07 -6.54
N HIS A 152 12.20 7.77 -5.24
CA HIS A 152 11.81 8.80 -4.29
C HIS A 152 13.04 9.66 -3.93
N PRO A 153 12.96 10.99 -4.02
CA PRO A 153 14.14 11.85 -3.81
C PRO A 153 14.69 11.82 -2.38
N ALA A 154 13.87 11.43 -1.39
CA ALA A 154 14.30 11.39 0.01
C ALA A 154 15.22 10.19 0.33
N HIS A 155 15.29 9.17 -0.52
CA HIS A 155 16.18 8.01 -0.36
C HIS A 155 16.71 7.53 -1.72
N ALA A 156 17.18 8.46 -2.52
CA ALA A 156 17.62 8.22 -3.89
C ALA A 156 18.86 7.30 -3.98
N GLY A 157 19.80 7.41 -3.05
CA GLY A 157 20.97 6.53 -2.98
C GLY A 157 20.60 5.08 -2.60
N THR A 158 19.70 4.90 -1.65
CA THR A 158 19.14 3.58 -1.32
C THR A 158 18.46 2.96 -2.54
N SER A 159 17.64 3.76 -3.23
CA SER A 159 16.92 3.35 -4.45
C SER A 159 17.86 2.92 -5.57
N GLU A 160 18.96 3.64 -5.77
CA GLU A 160 20.00 3.30 -6.77
C GLU A 160 20.67 1.97 -6.48
N ILE A 161 21.09 1.73 -5.23
CA ILE A 161 21.72 0.47 -4.83
C ILE A 161 20.78 -0.72 -5.03
N VAL A 162 19.48 -0.54 -4.74
CA VAL A 162 18.46 -1.56 -4.98
C VAL A 162 18.24 -1.78 -6.47
N ALA A 163 18.25 -0.71 -7.28
CA ALA A 163 18.12 -0.80 -8.72
C ALA A 163 19.26 -1.59 -9.36
N GLU A 164 20.52 -1.37 -8.92
CA GLU A 164 21.67 -2.18 -9.35
C GLU A 164 21.47 -3.68 -9.10
N ALA A 165 20.90 -4.04 -7.95
CA ALA A 165 20.60 -5.44 -7.62
C ALA A 165 19.55 -6.05 -8.56
N ILE A 166 18.50 -5.31 -8.91
CA ILE A 166 17.47 -5.76 -9.87
C ILE A 166 18.09 -5.93 -11.27
N VAL A 167 18.91 -4.97 -11.72
CA VAL A 167 19.59 -5.05 -13.04
C VAL A 167 20.51 -6.26 -13.11
N LYS A 168 21.27 -6.51 -12.02
CA LYS A 168 22.13 -7.72 -11.94
C LYS A 168 21.30 -8.99 -12.01
N ALA A 169 20.23 -9.12 -11.23
CA ALA A 169 19.34 -10.27 -11.25
C ALA A 169 18.71 -10.48 -12.64
N ALA A 170 18.31 -9.42 -13.31
CA ALA A 170 17.75 -9.47 -14.66
C ALA A 170 18.76 -10.05 -15.67
N LYS A 171 20.01 -9.59 -15.60
CA LYS A 171 21.09 -10.11 -16.45
C LYS A 171 21.38 -11.59 -16.18
N ASP A 172 21.47 -11.96 -14.91
CA ASP A 172 21.83 -13.33 -14.50
C ASP A 172 20.72 -14.35 -14.84
N THR A 173 19.47 -13.90 -14.92
CA THR A 173 18.31 -14.74 -15.29
C THR A 173 17.89 -14.61 -16.76
N GLY A 174 18.65 -13.88 -17.57
CA GLY A 174 18.40 -13.74 -19.02
C GLY A 174 17.12 -12.96 -19.34
N MET A 175 16.72 -12.02 -18.49
CA MET A 175 15.59 -11.13 -18.75
C MET A 175 15.90 -10.17 -19.92
N PRO A 176 14.87 -9.76 -20.70
CA PRO A 176 15.08 -8.85 -21.83
C PRO A 176 15.57 -7.47 -21.36
N GLU A 177 16.43 -6.84 -22.17
CA GLU A 177 16.85 -5.45 -21.93
C GLU A 177 15.62 -4.56 -21.86
N GLY A 178 15.54 -3.69 -20.79
CA GLY A 178 14.39 -2.83 -20.55
C GLY A 178 13.29 -3.45 -19.71
N ILE A 179 13.49 -4.69 -19.18
CA ILE A 179 12.57 -5.30 -18.20
C ILE A 179 12.40 -4.42 -16.95
N PHE A 180 13.48 -3.76 -16.57
CA PHE A 180 13.53 -2.83 -15.46
C PHE A 180 14.32 -1.58 -15.85
N ALA A 181 13.79 -0.42 -15.47
CA ALA A 181 14.51 0.84 -15.55
C ALA A 181 14.28 1.67 -14.28
N HIS A 182 15.28 2.45 -13.93
CA HIS A 182 15.25 3.32 -12.77
C HIS A 182 15.55 4.76 -13.23
N VAL A 183 14.69 5.70 -12.85
CA VAL A 183 14.85 7.10 -13.20
C VAL A 183 14.79 7.98 -11.98
N HIS A 184 15.66 8.98 -11.92
CA HIS A 184 15.65 9.99 -10.88
C HIS A 184 14.84 11.21 -11.30
N GLY A 185 14.31 11.92 -10.33
CA GLY A 185 13.65 13.19 -10.54
C GLY A 185 12.90 13.65 -9.30
N ALA A 186 13.19 14.85 -8.84
CA ALA A 186 12.47 15.52 -7.76
C ALA A 186 11.32 16.38 -8.28
N SER A 187 11.36 16.79 -9.55
CA SER A 187 10.35 17.65 -10.15
C SER A 187 9.06 16.92 -10.50
N PHE A 188 7.98 17.66 -10.55
CA PHE A 188 6.68 17.20 -11.03
C PHE A 188 6.73 16.77 -12.52
N GLU A 189 7.57 17.44 -13.33
CA GLU A 189 7.66 17.21 -14.78
C GLU A 189 8.16 15.79 -15.11
N THR A 190 9.11 15.24 -14.34
CA THR A 190 9.56 13.86 -14.51
C THR A 190 8.41 12.87 -14.30
N GLY A 191 7.64 13.05 -13.24
CA GLY A 191 6.46 12.21 -12.96
C GLY A 191 5.40 12.32 -14.04
N LYS A 192 5.10 13.55 -14.47
CA LYS A 192 4.14 13.83 -15.55
C LYS A 192 4.59 13.20 -16.87
N ALA A 193 5.86 13.34 -17.24
CA ALA A 193 6.39 12.75 -18.48
C ALA A 193 6.23 11.23 -18.51
N LEU A 194 6.48 10.54 -17.38
CA LEU A 194 6.30 9.10 -17.25
C LEU A 194 4.82 8.69 -17.35
N VAL A 195 3.92 9.37 -16.64
CA VAL A 195 2.47 9.04 -16.65
C VAL A 195 1.86 9.33 -18.02
N MET A 196 2.21 10.44 -18.63
CA MET A 196 1.65 10.85 -19.91
C MET A 196 2.27 10.15 -21.12
N HIS A 197 3.32 9.37 -20.94
CA HIS A 197 3.97 8.65 -22.04
C HIS A 197 3.03 7.61 -22.66
N PRO A 198 2.86 7.54 -24.00
CA PRO A 198 1.87 6.66 -24.65
C PRO A 198 2.09 5.17 -24.37
N LEU A 199 3.33 4.75 -24.11
CA LEU A 199 3.68 3.37 -23.82
C LEU A 199 3.50 2.97 -22.33
N THR A 200 3.23 3.90 -21.44
CA THR A 200 2.82 3.58 -20.05
C THR A 200 1.43 2.97 -20.06
N LYS A 201 1.26 1.80 -19.43
CA LYS A 201 -0.01 1.05 -19.42
C LYS A 201 -0.66 0.96 -18.04
N ALA A 202 0.08 1.21 -16.98
CA ALA A 202 -0.44 1.35 -15.62
C ALA A 202 0.53 2.15 -14.75
N VAL A 203 0.03 2.64 -13.62
CA VAL A 203 0.81 3.33 -12.59
C VAL A 203 0.56 2.67 -11.24
N GLY A 204 1.63 2.37 -10.49
CA GLY A 204 1.62 2.03 -9.08
C GLY A 204 2.13 3.21 -8.26
N PHE A 205 1.44 3.55 -7.18
CA PHE A 205 1.81 4.68 -6.32
C PHE A 205 1.43 4.39 -4.87
N THR A 206 2.32 4.74 -3.95
CA THR A 206 2.03 4.83 -2.51
C THR A 206 2.51 6.17 -2.00
N GLY A 207 1.61 6.95 -1.36
CA GLY A 207 1.98 8.26 -0.86
C GLY A 207 0.78 9.13 -0.45
N SER A 208 0.93 10.45 -0.56
CA SER A 208 -0.12 11.39 -0.13
C SER A 208 -1.35 11.38 -1.05
N LEU A 209 -2.52 11.71 -0.49
CA LEU A 209 -3.77 11.90 -1.26
C LEU A 209 -3.58 12.88 -2.44
N ALA A 210 -2.90 14.00 -2.21
CA ALA A 210 -2.67 15.00 -3.27
C ALA A 210 -1.80 14.43 -4.42
N GLY A 211 -0.78 13.63 -4.08
CA GLY A 211 0.08 12.97 -5.07
C GLY A 211 -0.65 11.92 -5.89
N GLY A 212 -1.33 10.99 -5.22
CA GLY A 212 -2.08 9.92 -5.89
C GLY A 212 -3.23 10.47 -6.75
N ARG A 213 -3.97 11.45 -6.23
CA ARG A 213 -5.04 12.11 -6.99
C ARG A 213 -4.51 12.82 -8.23
N SER A 214 -3.37 13.53 -8.14
CA SER A 214 -2.76 14.20 -9.29
C SER A 214 -2.38 13.21 -10.38
N LEU A 215 -1.78 12.06 -10.03
CA LEU A 215 -1.43 10.99 -10.99
C LEU A 215 -2.67 10.38 -11.64
N PHE A 216 -3.71 10.13 -10.84
CA PHE A 216 -4.99 9.59 -11.32
C PHE A 216 -5.66 10.55 -12.32
N ASP A 217 -5.72 11.84 -12.02
CA ASP A 217 -6.32 12.84 -12.89
C ASP A 217 -5.53 13.00 -14.21
N MET A 218 -4.20 12.99 -14.15
CA MET A 218 -3.34 13.01 -15.34
C MET A 218 -3.56 11.77 -16.22
N ALA A 219 -3.64 10.59 -15.62
CA ALA A 219 -3.86 9.34 -16.34
C ALA A 219 -5.23 9.32 -17.03
N GLY A 220 -6.27 9.89 -16.42
CA GLY A 220 -7.60 10.04 -16.98
C GLY A 220 -7.68 11.02 -18.15
N GLN A 221 -6.78 12.02 -18.19
CA GLN A 221 -6.72 13.03 -19.26
C GLN A 221 -5.97 12.56 -20.53
N ARG A 222 -5.35 11.38 -20.48
CA ARG A 222 -4.64 10.82 -21.64
C ARG A 222 -5.62 10.51 -22.78
N LYS A 223 -5.12 10.52 -24.03
CA LYS A 223 -5.89 10.03 -25.19
C LYS A 223 -6.34 8.56 -25.00
N GLU A 224 -5.48 7.73 -24.39
CA GLU A 224 -5.75 6.38 -23.92
C GLU A 224 -5.64 6.40 -22.40
N PRO A 225 -6.74 6.53 -21.63
CA PRO A 225 -6.69 6.47 -20.18
C PRO A 225 -6.11 5.15 -19.68
N ILE A 226 -5.36 5.22 -18.58
CA ILE A 226 -4.73 4.05 -17.96
C ILE A 226 -5.10 3.95 -16.49
N PRO A 227 -5.10 2.73 -15.90
CA PRO A 227 -5.32 2.57 -14.48
C PRO A 227 -4.15 3.15 -13.66
N VAL A 228 -4.51 3.78 -12.55
CA VAL A 228 -3.60 4.22 -11.49
C VAL A 228 -4.02 3.54 -10.20
N PHE A 229 -3.17 2.65 -9.71
CA PHE A 229 -3.35 1.97 -8.44
C PHE A 229 -2.58 2.74 -7.37
N ALA A 230 -3.27 3.73 -6.78
CA ALA A 230 -2.69 4.58 -5.76
C ALA A 230 -3.24 4.18 -4.39
N GLU A 231 -2.32 3.88 -3.46
CA GLU A 231 -2.58 3.88 -2.02
C GLU A 231 -2.24 5.28 -1.50
N MET A 232 -3.21 5.90 -0.82
CA MET A 232 -3.14 7.29 -0.41
C MET A 232 -3.25 7.43 1.12
N GLY A 233 -3.57 8.62 1.62
CA GLY A 233 -3.68 8.89 3.05
C GLY A 233 -4.86 8.19 3.71
N SER A 234 -4.71 7.89 5.01
CA SER A 234 -5.74 7.30 5.87
C SER A 234 -5.57 7.78 7.30
N VAL A 235 -6.67 7.95 8.03
CA VAL A 235 -6.65 8.27 9.46
C VAL A 235 -6.87 7.06 10.35
N ASN A 236 -7.17 5.91 9.75
CA ASN A 236 -7.27 4.60 10.40
C ASN A 236 -8.08 4.64 11.72
N PRO A 237 -9.37 4.96 11.65
CA PRO A 237 -10.17 5.23 12.81
C PRO A 237 -10.31 4.00 13.72
N VAL A 238 -10.29 4.27 15.02
CA VAL A 238 -10.43 3.28 16.09
C VAL A 238 -11.71 3.59 16.85
N PHE A 239 -12.56 2.61 17.03
CA PHE A 239 -13.84 2.74 17.74
C PHE A 239 -13.76 1.98 19.07
N LEU A 240 -13.75 2.74 20.15
CA LEU A 240 -13.68 2.24 21.52
C LEU A 240 -15.08 2.03 22.08
N PHE A 241 -15.49 0.79 22.24
CA PHE A 241 -16.80 0.45 22.79
C PHE A 241 -16.80 0.43 24.32
N PRO A 242 -17.95 0.76 24.96
CA PRO A 242 -18.01 0.99 26.41
C PRO A 242 -17.60 -0.22 27.26
N GLU A 243 -18.09 -1.42 26.96
CA GLU A 243 -17.77 -2.59 27.77
C GLU A 243 -16.28 -2.99 27.65
N LYS A 244 -15.71 -2.83 26.45
CA LYS A 244 -14.27 -3.06 26.24
C LYS A 244 -13.41 -2.05 26.99
N LEU A 245 -13.77 -0.76 26.96
CA LEU A 245 -13.07 0.27 27.71
C LEU A 245 -13.12 0.01 29.22
N LYS A 246 -14.27 -0.41 29.73
CA LYS A 246 -14.44 -0.74 31.13
C LYS A 246 -13.58 -1.95 31.57
N GLN A 247 -13.43 -2.96 30.71
CA GLN A 247 -12.65 -4.16 31.00
C GLN A 247 -11.15 -3.90 30.91
N ASP A 248 -10.67 -3.32 29.81
CA ASP A 248 -9.26 -3.30 29.44
C ASP A 248 -8.72 -1.90 29.06
N GLY A 249 -9.46 -0.83 29.32
CA GLY A 249 -9.17 0.53 28.84
C GLY A 249 -7.73 1.00 29.07
N GLU A 250 -7.14 0.68 30.23
CA GLU A 250 -5.73 1.04 30.51
C GLU A 250 -4.72 0.24 29.65
N ALA A 251 -4.95 -1.04 29.43
CA ALA A 251 -4.10 -1.88 28.59
C ALA A 251 -4.19 -1.44 27.13
N VAL A 252 -5.41 -1.15 26.68
CA VAL A 252 -5.65 -0.57 25.33
C VAL A 252 -4.93 0.75 25.17
N ALA A 253 -5.01 1.66 26.13
CA ALA A 253 -4.31 2.96 26.08
C ALA A 253 -2.78 2.81 25.93
N LYS A 254 -2.16 1.91 26.69
CA LYS A 254 -0.72 1.62 26.58
C LYS A 254 -0.33 1.06 25.22
N THR A 255 -1.15 0.13 24.69
CA THR A 255 -0.93 -0.46 23.36
C THR A 255 -1.05 0.61 22.26
N TYR A 256 -2.03 1.51 22.37
CA TYR A 256 -2.20 2.58 21.39
C TYR A 256 -1.11 3.67 21.49
N ALA A 257 -0.59 3.97 22.68
CA ALA A 257 0.56 4.85 22.80
C ALA A 257 1.76 4.34 22.01
N ALA A 258 2.07 3.04 22.11
CA ALA A 258 3.13 2.40 21.34
C ALA A 258 2.84 2.43 19.83
N SER A 259 1.60 2.16 19.40
CA SER A 259 1.20 2.19 18.00
C SER A 259 1.31 3.59 17.39
N ILE A 260 0.82 4.63 18.08
CA ILE A 260 0.84 6.03 17.63
C ILE A 260 2.27 6.55 17.45
N THR A 261 3.20 6.11 18.29
CA THR A 261 4.57 6.60 18.29
C THR A 261 5.56 5.73 17.53
N GLN A 262 5.15 4.54 17.08
CA GLN A 262 5.98 3.63 16.32
C GLN A 262 6.53 4.32 15.05
N GLY A 263 7.86 4.31 14.87
CA GLY A 263 8.52 4.97 13.75
C GLY A 263 8.15 6.45 13.58
N VAL A 264 8.01 7.14 14.72
CA VAL A 264 7.56 8.55 14.79
C VAL A 264 6.17 8.73 14.14
N GLY A 265 5.30 7.73 14.25
CA GLY A 265 3.94 7.74 13.67
C GLY A 265 3.89 7.76 12.14
N GLN A 266 4.98 7.46 11.45
CA GLN A 266 5.09 7.57 9.99
C GLN A 266 4.69 6.28 9.27
N PHE A 267 3.52 5.75 9.62
CA PHE A 267 2.90 4.59 8.99
C PHE A 267 1.59 4.99 8.31
N CYS A 268 1.32 4.44 7.12
CA CYS A 268 0.03 4.62 6.43
C CYS A 268 -1.15 4.11 7.27
N THR A 269 -0.90 3.21 8.22
CA THR A 269 -1.88 2.65 9.16
C THR A 269 -1.76 3.24 10.58
N ASN A 270 -1.16 4.42 10.76
CA ASN A 270 -1.13 5.08 12.07
C ASN A 270 -2.55 5.43 12.54
N PRO A 271 -2.96 5.11 13.81
CA PRO A 271 -4.29 5.44 14.32
C PRO A 271 -4.43 6.95 14.60
N GLY A 272 -4.83 7.71 13.59
CA GLY A 272 -4.96 9.18 13.64
C GLY A 272 -6.25 9.66 14.27
N LEU A 273 -7.32 8.84 14.26
CA LEU A 273 -8.61 9.14 14.91
C LEU A 273 -9.01 8.03 15.87
N ILE A 274 -9.49 8.38 17.04
CA ILE A 274 -10.00 7.46 18.05
C ILE A 274 -11.37 7.96 18.52
N PHE A 275 -12.41 7.17 18.35
CA PHE A 275 -13.76 7.49 18.78
C PHE A 275 -14.12 6.72 20.05
N GLY A 276 -14.77 7.39 21.01
CA GLY A 276 -15.24 6.75 22.22
C GLY A 276 -16.45 7.46 22.81
N VAL A 277 -17.31 6.71 23.52
CA VAL A 277 -18.46 7.30 24.23
C VAL A 277 -17.98 7.99 25.50
N GLU A 278 -18.44 9.23 25.70
CA GLU A 278 -18.09 10.06 26.86
C GLU A 278 -18.47 9.38 28.18
N GLY A 279 -17.55 9.41 29.15
CA GLY A 279 -17.74 8.80 30.48
C GLY A 279 -16.41 8.60 31.21
N GLU A 280 -16.49 8.08 32.42
CA GLU A 280 -15.32 7.87 33.29
C GLU A 280 -14.28 6.92 32.66
N ASP A 281 -14.72 5.89 31.93
CA ASP A 281 -13.83 4.92 31.33
C ASP A 281 -13.05 5.52 30.16
N LEU A 282 -13.69 6.37 29.32
CA LEU A 282 -12.98 7.12 28.26
C LEU A 282 -12.02 8.16 28.86
N GLN A 283 -12.40 8.80 29.94
CA GLN A 283 -11.54 9.77 30.63
C GLN A 283 -10.30 9.07 31.23
N ARG A 284 -10.47 7.90 31.82
CA ARG A 284 -9.36 7.06 32.31
C ARG A 284 -8.45 6.62 31.18
N PHE A 285 -9.01 6.14 30.05
CA PHE A 285 -8.26 5.80 28.84
C PHE A 285 -7.41 7.00 28.35
N LEU A 286 -8.03 8.18 28.22
CA LEU A 286 -7.33 9.41 27.81
C LEU A 286 -6.19 9.76 28.77
N GLY A 287 -6.41 9.71 30.08
CA GLY A 287 -5.38 10.01 31.08
C GLY A 287 -4.18 9.06 31.00
N VAL A 288 -4.43 7.75 30.80
CA VAL A 288 -3.36 6.74 30.64
C VAL A 288 -2.63 6.95 29.31
N LEU A 289 -3.37 7.12 28.20
CA LEU A 289 -2.78 7.37 26.87
C LEU A 289 -1.90 8.61 26.88
N ALA A 290 -2.37 9.70 27.45
CA ALA A 290 -1.64 10.95 27.62
C ALA A 290 -0.35 10.73 28.43
N GLY A 291 -0.44 10.04 29.57
CA GLY A 291 0.71 9.74 30.43
C GLY A 291 1.78 8.87 29.75
N GLU A 292 1.38 7.92 28.90
CA GLU A 292 2.32 7.10 28.14
C GLU A 292 2.98 7.90 27.00
N LEU A 293 2.23 8.72 26.28
CA LEU A 293 2.76 9.56 25.21
C LEU A 293 3.77 10.61 25.72
N GLN A 294 3.57 11.15 26.93
CA GLN A 294 4.51 12.08 27.56
C GLN A 294 5.90 11.47 27.84
N LYS A 295 5.99 10.15 27.96
CA LYS A 295 7.24 9.45 28.19
C LYS A 295 8.08 9.29 26.92
N VAL A 296 7.48 9.50 25.75
CA VAL A 296 8.16 9.30 24.46
C VAL A 296 8.81 10.60 24.01
N ALA A 297 10.12 10.55 23.86
CA ALA A 297 10.91 11.69 23.40
C ALA A 297 10.62 12.04 21.93
N PRO A 298 10.76 13.32 21.53
CA PRO A 298 10.80 13.71 20.13
C PRO A 298 11.88 12.94 19.36
N ALA A 299 11.60 12.57 18.11
CA ALA A 299 12.54 11.84 17.28
C ALA A 299 12.51 12.33 15.83
N ASN A 300 13.61 12.11 15.11
CA ASN A 300 13.73 12.56 13.72
C ASN A 300 12.70 11.88 12.82
N MET A 301 12.04 12.70 12.04
CA MET A 301 11.18 12.26 10.92
C MET A 301 12.06 11.94 9.70
N LEU A 302 11.49 11.24 8.73
CA LEU A 302 12.18 10.73 7.55
C LEU A 302 12.98 11.78 6.76
N HIS A 303 12.38 12.93 6.54
CA HIS A 303 13.01 14.03 5.80
C HIS A 303 12.32 15.38 6.09
N PRO A 304 12.99 16.51 5.80
CA PRO A 304 12.46 17.85 6.12
C PRO A 304 11.07 18.15 5.56
N GLY A 305 10.72 17.60 4.38
CA GLY A 305 9.41 17.81 3.78
C GLY A 305 8.26 17.19 4.59
N ILE A 306 8.45 15.97 5.11
CA ILE A 306 7.48 15.32 6.01
C ILE A 306 7.39 16.06 7.34
N ALA A 307 8.53 16.42 7.94
CA ALA A 307 8.54 17.17 9.20
C ALA A 307 7.79 18.50 9.07
N LYS A 308 8.06 19.26 8.01
CA LYS A 308 7.35 20.51 7.73
C LYS A 308 5.84 20.30 7.58
N ALA A 309 5.44 19.26 6.82
CA ALA A 309 4.02 18.94 6.62
C ALA A 309 3.33 18.52 7.93
N PHE A 310 4.03 17.71 8.76
CA PHE A 310 3.55 17.32 10.08
C PHE A 310 3.28 18.57 10.96
N TRP A 311 4.27 19.44 11.10
CA TRP A 311 4.13 20.65 11.92
C TRP A 311 3.00 21.57 11.45
N GLN A 312 2.86 21.78 10.14
CA GLN A 312 1.81 22.61 9.56
C GLN A 312 0.42 22.01 9.79
N LYS A 313 0.23 20.71 9.52
CA LYS A 313 -1.07 20.05 9.69
C LYS A 313 -1.43 19.92 11.18
N ARG A 314 -0.44 19.58 12.03
CA ARG A 314 -0.63 19.52 13.47
C ARG A 314 -1.08 20.87 14.03
N ALA A 315 -0.38 21.97 13.72
CA ALA A 315 -0.76 23.30 14.14
C ALA A 315 -2.18 23.63 13.68
N LYS A 316 -2.48 23.42 12.40
CA LYS A 316 -3.81 23.65 11.83
C LYS A 316 -4.91 22.88 12.56
N ALA A 317 -4.65 21.63 12.97
CA ALA A 317 -5.62 20.81 13.71
C ALA A 317 -5.82 21.33 15.15
N LEU A 318 -4.73 21.69 15.83
CA LEU A 318 -4.79 22.17 17.23
C LEU A 318 -5.38 23.59 17.36
N GLU A 319 -5.30 24.41 16.32
CA GLU A 319 -5.88 25.76 16.30
C GLU A 319 -7.39 25.76 16.07
N GLN A 320 -8.02 24.62 15.77
CA GLN A 320 -9.43 24.56 15.52
C GLN A 320 -10.23 24.80 16.80
N LYS A 321 -11.35 25.53 16.66
CA LYS A 321 -12.30 25.73 17.74
C LYS A 321 -12.78 24.38 18.30
N ASP A 322 -12.91 24.28 19.60
CA ASP A 322 -13.37 23.09 20.34
C ASP A 322 -12.40 21.88 20.25
N VAL A 323 -11.14 22.11 19.87
CA VAL A 323 -10.04 21.14 20.01
C VAL A 323 -9.23 21.45 21.26
N HIS A 324 -9.04 20.43 22.09
CA HIS A 324 -8.24 20.51 23.31
C HIS A 324 -6.96 19.69 23.15
N THR A 325 -5.81 20.29 23.43
CA THR A 325 -4.55 19.57 23.50
C THR A 325 -4.46 18.84 24.82
N GLU A 326 -4.54 17.52 24.82
CA GLU A 326 -4.38 16.67 26.00
C GLU A 326 -2.90 16.50 26.35
N VAL A 327 -2.05 16.30 25.34
CA VAL A 327 -0.59 16.23 25.43
C VAL A 327 0.06 16.78 24.17
N ALA A 328 1.05 17.66 24.40
CA ALA A 328 2.14 17.86 23.46
C ALA A 328 3.41 17.61 24.28
N ALA A 329 4.27 16.66 23.88
CA ALA A 329 5.45 16.33 24.65
C ALA A 329 6.27 17.61 24.97
N ALA A 330 6.73 17.71 26.22
CA ALA A 330 7.48 18.85 26.69
C ALA A 330 8.89 18.86 26.08
N GLY A 331 9.31 20.00 25.57
CA GLY A 331 10.65 20.25 25.05
C GLY A 331 10.64 21.02 23.73
N GLU A 332 11.70 21.74 23.46
CA GLU A 332 11.96 22.30 22.14
C GLU A 332 12.35 21.16 21.22
N ALA A 333 11.48 20.86 20.24
CA ALA A 333 11.80 19.90 19.20
C ALA A 333 12.58 20.62 18.09
N GLU A 334 13.62 19.95 17.59
CA GLU A 334 14.32 20.41 16.40
C GLU A 334 13.39 20.38 15.17
N ALA A 335 13.68 21.19 14.17
CA ALA A 335 12.83 21.33 12.98
C ALA A 335 12.55 20.00 12.23
N LEU A 336 13.44 19.01 12.38
CA LEU A 336 13.28 17.68 11.76
C LEU A 336 12.49 16.71 12.65
N GLN A 337 12.25 17.02 13.94
CA GLN A 337 11.66 16.08 14.89
C GLN A 337 10.13 16.12 14.88
N GLY A 338 9.53 14.93 14.97
CA GLY A 338 8.11 14.76 15.30
C GLY A 338 7.91 14.62 16.80
N VAL A 339 6.84 15.22 17.31
CA VAL A 339 6.53 15.27 18.74
C VAL A 339 5.23 14.52 19.00
N PRO A 340 5.19 13.51 19.89
CA PRO A 340 3.96 12.86 20.28
C PRO A 340 2.91 13.87 20.72
N THR A 341 1.75 13.80 20.09
CA THR A 341 0.66 14.76 20.30
C THR A 341 -0.67 14.04 20.42
N LEU A 342 -1.40 14.32 21.48
CA LEU A 342 -2.77 13.87 21.67
C LEU A 342 -3.67 15.08 21.80
N ALA A 343 -4.73 15.11 21.02
CA ALA A 343 -5.78 16.10 21.11
C ALA A 343 -7.15 15.43 21.32
N SER A 344 -8.14 16.18 21.77
CA SER A 344 -9.52 15.72 21.82
C SER A 344 -10.48 16.77 21.29
N ALA A 345 -11.62 16.31 20.77
CA ALA A 345 -12.73 17.16 20.34
C ALA A 345 -14.06 16.43 20.58
N THR A 346 -15.17 17.16 20.57
CA THR A 346 -16.49 16.55 20.58
C THR A 346 -16.85 16.01 19.19
N ALA A 347 -17.74 15.01 19.12
CA ALA A 347 -18.27 14.54 17.84
C ALA A 347 -19.00 15.66 17.08
N THR A 348 -19.67 16.56 17.77
CA THR A 348 -20.29 17.74 17.15
C THR A 348 -19.26 18.64 16.46
N ALA A 349 -18.09 18.89 17.09
CA ALA A 349 -17.01 19.65 16.46
C ALA A 349 -16.45 18.92 15.23
N PHE A 350 -16.23 17.59 15.34
CA PHE A 350 -15.77 16.75 14.25
C PHE A 350 -16.72 16.80 13.05
N LEU A 351 -18.02 16.58 13.25
CA LEU A 351 -19.04 16.56 12.19
C LEU A 351 -19.15 17.90 11.43
N ASN A 352 -18.85 19.01 12.08
CA ASN A 352 -18.97 20.35 11.49
C ASN A 352 -17.64 20.93 10.96
N ASN A 353 -16.52 20.21 11.13
CA ASN A 353 -15.21 20.73 10.75
C ASN A 353 -14.37 19.71 9.98
N PRO A 354 -14.34 19.78 8.65
CA PRO A 354 -13.59 18.83 7.80
C PRO A 354 -12.06 18.89 7.99
N VAL A 355 -11.52 19.89 8.69
CA VAL A 355 -10.08 19.92 9.04
C VAL A 355 -9.74 18.77 9.98
N LEU A 356 -10.67 18.38 10.86
CA LEU A 356 -10.47 17.30 11.84
C LEU A 356 -10.50 15.89 11.22
N HIS A 357 -10.93 15.78 9.97
CA HIS A 357 -10.93 14.53 9.21
C HIS A 357 -9.60 14.28 8.49
N GLN A 358 -8.70 15.27 8.43
CA GLN A 358 -7.48 15.20 7.65
C GLN A 358 -6.38 14.44 8.39
N GLU A 359 -5.66 13.61 7.63
CA GLU A 359 -4.46 12.93 8.13
C GLU A 359 -3.37 13.93 8.57
N VAL A 360 -2.87 13.77 9.78
CA VAL A 360 -1.65 14.41 10.29
C VAL A 360 -0.57 13.33 10.36
N PHE A 361 0.23 13.22 9.30
CA PHE A 361 1.20 12.13 9.14
C PHE A 361 2.40 12.30 10.09
N GLY A 362 2.39 11.55 11.21
CA GLY A 362 3.32 11.64 12.31
C GLY A 362 2.72 11.13 13.62
N PRO A 363 3.39 11.34 14.76
CA PRO A 363 2.96 10.82 16.06
C PRO A 363 1.83 11.67 16.66
N TYR A 364 0.68 11.66 15.99
CA TYR A 364 -0.51 12.44 16.32
C TYR A 364 -1.76 11.55 16.35
N SER A 365 -2.63 11.79 17.33
CA SER A 365 -3.98 11.25 17.36
C SER A 365 -4.97 12.27 17.89
N LEU A 366 -6.19 12.23 17.35
CA LEU A 366 -7.33 13.02 17.80
C LEU A 366 -8.41 12.09 18.36
N VAL A 367 -8.78 12.27 19.63
CA VAL A 367 -9.87 11.53 20.27
C VAL A 367 -11.17 12.29 20.12
N ILE A 368 -12.16 11.63 19.53
CA ILE A 368 -13.51 12.17 19.32
C ILE A 368 -14.43 11.63 20.41
N LYS A 369 -14.92 12.54 21.26
CA LYS A 369 -15.82 12.23 22.37
C LYS A 369 -17.26 12.27 21.86
N CYS A 370 -17.91 11.11 21.82
CA CYS A 370 -19.30 10.95 21.40
C CYS A 370 -20.21 10.85 22.63
N LYS A 371 -21.40 11.44 22.59
CA LYS A 371 -22.39 11.35 23.69
C LYS A 371 -22.87 9.92 23.89
N ASP A 372 -23.05 9.19 22.79
CA ASP A 372 -23.56 7.84 22.75
C ASP A 372 -23.12 7.14 21.45
N ALA A 373 -23.53 5.87 21.30
CA ALA A 373 -23.25 5.06 20.12
C ALA A 373 -23.92 5.61 18.84
N ASN A 374 -25.03 6.33 18.95
CA ASN A 374 -25.69 6.92 17.79
C ASN A 374 -24.88 8.10 17.23
N GLU A 375 -24.34 8.96 18.11
CA GLU A 375 -23.46 10.03 17.68
C GLU A 375 -22.15 9.47 17.10
N MET A 376 -21.62 8.37 17.64
CA MET A 376 -20.48 7.64 17.05
C MET A 376 -20.83 7.11 15.65
N LEU A 377 -22.02 6.53 15.46
CA LEU A 377 -22.49 6.09 14.14
C LEU A 377 -22.57 7.26 13.16
N GLN A 378 -23.08 8.43 13.57
CA GLN A 378 -23.08 9.61 12.71
C GLN A 378 -21.66 10.03 12.32
N ALA A 379 -20.68 9.97 13.22
CA ALA A 379 -19.29 10.25 12.92
C ALA A 379 -18.71 9.26 11.91
N VAL A 380 -19.01 7.96 12.03
CA VAL A 380 -18.62 6.94 11.04
C VAL A 380 -19.17 7.27 9.65
N LEU A 381 -20.46 7.57 9.56
CA LEU A 381 -21.13 7.87 8.28
C LEU A 381 -20.61 9.15 7.59
N HIS A 382 -19.96 10.04 8.33
CA HIS A 382 -19.32 11.25 7.81
C HIS A 382 -17.82 11.10 7.57
N THR A 383 -17.25 9.95 7.90
CA THR A 383 -15.82 9.65 7.66
C THR A 383 -15.64 9.09 6.26
N GLU A 384 -14.69 9.61 5.51
CA GLU A 384 -14.33 9.11 4.17
C GLU A 384 -13.69 7.72 4.24
N GLY A 385 -13.54 7.04 3.09
CA GLY A 385 -12.94 5.71 3.01
C GLY A 385 -11.52 5.64 3.58
N GLN A 386 -11.21 4.53 4.26
CA GLN A 386 -10.00 4.31 5.04
C GLN A 386 -9.27 3.02 4.61
N LEU A 387 -7.97 2.94 4.87
CA LEU A 387 -7.21 1.68 4.72
C LEU A 387 -7.64 0.67 5.78
N THR A 388 -7.70 1.11 7.03
CA THR A 388 -8.10 0.26 8.15
C THR A 388 -9.11 0.94 9.03
N SER A 389 -9.92 0.14 9.71
CA SER A 389 -10.70 0.54 10.88
C SER A 389 -10.52 -0.49 11.99
N THR A 390 -10.56 -0.07 13.25
CA THR A 390 -10.42 -0.98 14.37
C THR A 390 -11.60 -0.88 15.31
N LEU A 391 -12.18 -2.04 15.67
CA LEU A 391 -13.18 -2.16 16.72
C LEU A 391 -12.49 -2.68 18.00
N MET A 392 -12.44 -1.86 19.00
CA MET A 392 -12.07 -2.25 20.37
C MET A 392 -13.35 -2.54 21.13
N ALA A 393 -13.82 -3.79 21.07
CA ALA A 393 -15.16 -4.18 21.49
C ALA A 393 -15.17 -5.59 22.12
N THR A 394 -16.13 -5.86 22.97
CA THR A 394 -16.50 -7.21 23.38
C THR A 394 -17.55 -7.79 22.44
N ASP A 395 -17.83 -9.10 22.53
CA ASP A 395 -18.92 -9.72 21.76
C ASP A 395 -20.28 -9.09 22.11
N ASP A 396 -20.47 -8.70 23.37
CA ASP A 396 -21.68 -8.03 23.86
C ASP A 396 -21.83 -6.61 23.26
N ASP A 397 -20.72 -5.86 23.19
CA ASP A 397 -20.69 -4.57 22.47
C ASP A 397 -21.13 -4.71 21.00
N MET A 398 -20.58 -5.74 20.33
CA MET A 398 -20.88 -6.00 18.91
C MET A 398 -22.36 -6.34 18.70
N GLN A 399 -22.94 -7.13 19.59
CA GLN A 399 -24.36 -7.53 19.52
C GLN A 399 -25.31 -6.36 19.84
N LYS A 400 -24.91 -5.44 20.73
CA LYS A 400 -25.70 -4.27 21.09
C LYS A 400 -25.70 -3.18 20.03
N HIS A 401 -24.67 -3.10 19.19
CA HIS A 401 -24.46 -2.04 18.23
C HIS A 401 -24.23 -2.52 16.80
N PRO A 402 -25.11 -3.38 16.24
CA PRO A 402 -24.90 -4.00 14.92
C PRO A 402 -24.84 -2.97 13.78
N GLU A 403 -25.60 -1.89 13.87
CA GLU A 403 -25.61 -0.82 12.83
C GLU A 403 -24.28 -0.08 12.77
N LEU A 404 -23.64 0.16 13.92
CA LEU A 404 -22.33 0.78 13.98
C LEU A 404 -21.26 -0.14 13.37
N VAL A 405 -21.32 -1.44 13.68
CA VAL A 405 -20.42 -2.46 13.13
C VAL A 405 -20.55 -2.53 11.61
N ASP A 406 -21.78 -2.56 11.09
CA ASP A 406 -22.05 -2.58 9.66
C ASP A 406 -21.53 -1.32 8.97
N ALA A 407 -21.75 -0.14 9.54
CA ALA A 407 -21.25 1.12 9.00
C ALA A 407 -19.71 1.13 8.93
N VAL A 408 -19.01 0.62 9.96
CA VAL A 408 -17.55 0.54 9.97
C VAL A 408 -17.02 -0.45 8.93
N GLN A 409 -17.73 -1.55 8.64
CA GLN A 409 -17.35 -2.49 7.57
C GLN A 409 -17.32 -1.83 6.18
N ASN A 410 -18.22 -0.87 5.94
CA ASN A 410 -18.27 -0.13 4.68
C ASN A 410 -17.19 0.96 4.56
N LEU A 411 -16.51 1.28 5.67
CA LEU A 411 -15.56 2.39 5.76
C LEU A 411 -14.14 2.01 5.30
N CYS A 412 -13.75 0.74 5.39
CA CYS A 412 -12.34 0.36 5.26
C CYS A 412 -12.12 -0.91 4.42
N GLY A 413 -10.88 -1.09 4.01
CA GLY A 413 -10.45 -2.33 3.36
C GLY A 413 -10.09 -3.45 4.34
N ARG A 414 -9.58 -3.10 5.53
CA ARG A 414 -9.22 -4.05 6.59
C ARG A 414 -9.86 -3.66 7.92
N LEU A 415 -10.73 -4.51 8.42
CA LEU A 415 -11.32 -4.37 9.74
C LEU A 415 -10.51 -5.18 10.76
N VAL A 416 -10.06 -4.50 11.82
CA VAL A 416 -9.26 -5.10 12.90
C VAL A 416 -10.13 -5.23 14.16
N MET A 417 -10.07 -6.37 14.83
CA MET A 417 -10.76 -6.58 16.10
C MET A 417 -9.75 -6.69 17.25
N ASN A 418 -9.91 -5.84 18.26
CA ASN A 418 -9.12 -5.85 19.49
C ASN A 418 -7.59 -5.86 19.31
N GLY A 419 -7.11 -5.14 18.27
CA GLY A 419 -5.71 -5.01 17.94
C GLY A 419 -5.34 -3.57 17.61
N VAL A 420 -4.16 -3.39 17.03
CA VAL A 420 -3.71 -2.11 16.49
C VAL A 420 -3.62 -2.18 14.96
N PRO A 421 -3.90 -1.07 14.25
CA PRO A 421 -3.86 -1.08 12.79
C PRO A 421 -2.44 -1.12 12.22
N THR A 422 -1.42 -0.71 13.00
CA THR A 422 -0.02 -0.71 12.59
C THR A 422 0.49 -2.13 12.36
N GLY A 423 1.23 -2.30 11.24
CA GLY A 423 1.68 -3.61 10.79
C GLY A 423 0.73 -4.24 9.77
N VAL A 424 1.30 -4.72 8.68
CA VAL A 424 0.58 -5.35 7.57
C VAL A 424 1.30 -6.65 7.21
N GLU A 425 0.63 -7.79 7.40
CA GLU A 425 1.16 -9.10 7.03
C GLU A 425 1.16 -9.26 5.50
N VAL A 426 2.15 -9.97 4.97
CA VAL A 426 2.20 -10.31 3.54
C VAL A 426 1.65 -11.72 3.37
N CYS A 427 0.41 -11.83 2.93
CA CYS A 427 -0.24 -13.11 2.66
C CYS A 427 -1.40 -12.94 1.68
N LEU A 428 -1.90 -14.04 1.14
CA LEU A 428 -3.00 -14.03 0.17
C LEU A 428 -4.31 -13.42 0.70
N ALA A 429 -4.59 -13.60 2.00
CA ALA A 429 -5.81 -13.08 2.62
C ALA A 429 -5.72 -11.58 3.03
N MET A 430 -4.58 -10.93 2.81
CA MET A 430 -4.42 -9.53 3.18
C MET A 430 -5.12 -8.61 2.18
N GLN A 431 -5.95 -7.71 2.72
CA GLN A 431 -6.47 -6.55 2.00
C GLN A 431 -5.83 -5.28 2.57
N HIS A 432 -4.87 -4.72 1.85
CA HIS A 432 -4.30 -3.40 2.13
C HIS A 432 -4.71 -2.46 1.01
N GLY A 433 -5.80 -1.82 1.23
CA GLY A 433 -6.54 -0.95 0.32
C GLY A 433 -7.78 -0.43 1.05
N GLY A 434 -8.75 0.08 0.32
CA GLY A 434 -9.98 0.57 0.92
C GLY A 434 -10.76 1.49 -0.02
N PRO A 435 -11.97 1.92 0.39
CA PRO A 435 -12.76 2.87 -0.39
C PRO A 435 -12.02 4.19 -0.58
N TYR A 436 -12.36 4.91 -1.65
CA TYR A 436 -11.84 6.26 -1.89
C TYR A 436 -12.14 7.17 -0.67
N PRO A 437 -11.19 8.00 -0.18
CA PRO A 437 -9.91 8.37 -0.79
C PRO A 437 -8.70 7.53 -0.35
N ALA A 438 -8.89 6.44 0.40
CA ALA A 438 -7.75 5.61 0.81
C ALA A 438 -7.03 4.98 -0.39
N THR A 439 -7.79 4.57 -1.40
CA THR A 439 -7.23 4.11 -2.69
C THR A 439 -8.04 4.64 -3.88
N THR A 440 -7.44 4.58 -5.06
CA THR A 440 -8.13 4.90 -6.33
C THR A 440 -9.02 3.77 -6.83
N ASP A 441 -8.81 2.53 -6.36
CA ASP A 441 -9.62 1.37 -6.73
C ASP A 441 -9.67 0.35 -5.57
N SER A 442 -10.80 0.33 -4.88
CA SER A 442 -11.04 -0.52 -3.70
C SER A 442 -11.13 -2.03 -3.98
N ARG A 443 -11.16 -2.43 -5.24
CA ARG A 443 -11.23 -3.85 -5.64
C ARG A 443 -9.90 -4.57 -5.50
N PHE A 444 -8.80 -3.84 -5.30
CA PHE A 444 -7.45 -4.36 -5.29
C PHE A 444 -6.75 -4.10 -3.96
N THR A 445 -5.73 -4.89 -3.69
CA THR A 445 -4.82 -4.74 -2.56
C THR A 445 -3.43 -4.29 -3.04
N SER A 446 -2.73 -3.50 -2.22
CA SER A 446 -1.31 -3.15 -2.46
C SER A 446 -0.34 -4.13 -1.78
N VAL A 447 -0.82 -5.02 -0.92
CA VAL A 447 -0.01 -6.02 -0.20
C VAL A 447 -0.65 -7.41 -0.34
N GLY A 448 0.21 -8.41 -0.49
CA GLY A 448 -0.20 -9.80 -0.72
C GLY A 448 -0.30 -10.12 -2.21
N SER A 449 -0.29 -11.41 -2.52
CA SER A 449 -0.17 -11.92 -3.90
C SER A 449 -1.37 -11.59 -4.79
N ASP A 450 -2.54 -11.30 -4.24
CA ASP A 450 -3.67 -10.78 -5.03
C ASP A 450 -3.40 -9.41 -5.67
N GLY A 451 -2.40 -8.68 -5.17
CA GLY A 451 -1.92 -7.45 -5.79
C GLY A 451 -1.40 -7.61 -7.23
N ILE A 452 -1.02 -8.82 -7.64
CA ILE A 452 -0.59 -9.15 -9.01
C ILE A 452 -1.67 -8.78 -10.03
N LYS A 453 -2.94 -8.99 -9.69
CA LYS A 453 -4.10 -8.75 -10.57
C LYS A 453 -4.25 -7.29 -10.99
N ARG A 454 -3.69 -6.34 -10.24
CA ARG A 454 -3.69 -4.91 -10.60
C ARG A 454 -3.06 -4.64 -11.97
N PHE A 455 -2.04 -5.40 -12.35
CA PHE A 455 -1.26 -5.19 -13.56
C PHE A 455 -1.63 -6.16 -14.69
N ALA A 456 -2.81 -6.76 -14.58
CA ALA A 456 -3.34 -7.68 -15.58
C ALA A 456 -4.77 -7.31 -15.99
N ARG A 457 -5.20 -7.80 -17.15
CA ARG A 457 -6.56 -7.63 -17.65
C ARG A 457 -7.11 -8.96 -18.18
N PRO A 458 -8.43 -9.16 -18.18
CA PRO A 458 -9.01 -10.36 -18.76
C PRO A 458 -8.87 -10.38 -20.29
N MET A 459 -8.60 -11.58 -20.82
CA MET A 459 -8.60 -11.89 -22.25
C MET A 459 -9.36 -13.19 -22.48
N CYS A 460 -10.30 -13.19 -23.43
CA CYS A 460 -11.08 -14.36 -23.79
C CYS A 460 -10.68 -14.85 -25.20
N PHE A 461 -10.48 -16.16 -25.33
CA PHE A 461 -10.25 -16.89 -26.58
C PHE A 461 -11.52 -17.67 -26.93
N GLN A 462 -12.05 -17.46 -28.11
CA GLN A 462 -13.25 -18.16 -28.60
C GLN A 462 -12.91 -19.06 -29.77
N ASN A 463 -13.21 -20.35 -29.67
CA ASN A 463 -13.04 -21.37 -30.74
C ASN A 463 -11.57 -21.49 -31.22
N PHE A 464 -10.60 -21.25 -30.35
CA PHE A 464 -9.18 -21.46 -30.67
C PHE A 464 -8.82 -22.95 -30.68
N SER A 465 -8.00 -23.33 -31.66
CA SER A 465 -7.37 -24.66 -31.63
C SER A 465 -6.47 -24.81 -30.39
N ASN A 466 -6.55 -25.96 -29.73
CA ASN A 466 -5.88 -26.19 -28.44
C ASN A 466 -4.36 -25.89 -28.46
N HIS A 467 -3.67 -26.20 -29.54
CA HIS A 467 -2.22 -25.96 -29.67
C HIS A 467 -1.84 -24.49 -29.90
N LEU A 468 -2.80 -23.61 -30.20
CA LEU A 468 -2.60 -22.16 -30.35
C LEU A 468 -2.92 -21.38 -29.07
N LEU A 469 -3.47 -22.05 -28.07
CA LEU A 469 -3.79 -21.44 -26.77
C LEU A 469 -2.53 -21.31 -25.92
N PRO A 470 -2.47 -20.32 -25.01
CA PRO A 470 -1.51 -20.31 -23.91
C PRO A 470 -1.59 -21.63 -23.12
N GLU A 471 -0.44 -22.07 -22.57
CA GLU A 471 -0.33 -23.32 -21.81
C GLU A 471 -1.34 -23.40 -20.65
N GLU A 472 -1.63 -22.27 -20.02
CA GLU A 472 -2.60 -22.11 -18.94
C GLU A 472 -4.01 -22.53 -19.33
N LEU A 473 -4.37 -22.43 -20.61
CA LEU A 473 -5.70 -22.71 -21.14
C LEU A 473 -5.76 -23.99 -21.99
N GLN A 474 -4.64 -24.72 -22.18
CA GLN A 474 -4.63 -25.96 -22.96
C GLN A 474 -5.32 -27.11 -22.22
N ASN A 475 -5.90 -28.04 -23.00
CA ASN A 475 -6.64 -29.18 -22.44
C ASN A 475 -5.84 -30.01 -21.45
N ALA A 476 -4.56 -30.28 -21.77
CA ALA A 476 -3.68 -31.12 -20.96
C ALA A 476 -3.31 -30.51 -19.60
N ASN A 477 -3.53 -29.20 -19.39
CA ASN A 477 -3.06 -28.47 -18.21
C ASN A 477 -1.57 -28.71 -17.90
N PRO A 478 -0.67 -28.41 -18.83
CA PRO A 478 0.76 -28.79 -18.69
C PRO A 478 1.44 -28.12 -17.48
N LEU A 479 0.89 -27.02 -16.98
CA LEU A 479 1.37 -26.29 -15.81
C LEU A 479 0.81 -26.82 -14.49
N GLY A 480 -0.21 -27.68 -14.52
CA GLY A 480 -0.87 -28.23 -13.33
C GLY A 480 -1.55 -27.15 -12.46
N ILE A 481 -1.92 -26.01 -13.03
CA ILE A 481 -2.55 -24.90 -12.29
C ILE A 481 -4.04 -25.17 -12.03
N TRP A 482 -4.58 -24.52 -10.99
CA TRP A 482 -6.01 -24.52 -10.72
C TRP A 482 -6.78 -23.74 -11.79
N ARG A 483 -7.84 -24.35 -12.34
CA ARG A 483 -8.70 -23.75 -13.37
C ARG A 483 -10.16 -24.05 -13.05
N THR A 484 -11.07 -23.14 -13.43
CA THR A 484 -12.49 -23.43 -13.43
C THR A 484 -12.89 -23.97 -14.81
N VAL A 485 -13.32 -25.22 -14.88
CA VAL A 485 -13.71 -25.90 -16.12
C VAL A 485 -15.17 -26.29 -16.01
N ASN A 486 -16.03 -25.73 -16.88
CA ASN A 486 -17.50 -25.97 -16.86
C ASN A 486 -18.05 -25.88 -15.44
N ASP A 487 -17.73 -24.77 -14.75
CA ASP A 487 -18.13 -24.41 -13.38
C ASP A 487 -17.52 -25.25 -12.25
N ALA A 488 -16.64 -26.21 -12.55
CA ALA A 488 -15.90 -27.01 -11.56
C ALA A 488 -14.46 -26.56 -11.43
N LEU A 489 -13.98 -26.36 -10.21
CA LEU A 489 -12.57 -26.07 -9.91
C LEU A 489 -11.75 -27.36 -10.01
N THR A 490 -10.70 -27.38 -10.83
CA THR A 490 -9.88 -28.58 -11.09
C THR A 490 -8.46 -28.27 -11.53
N GLN A 491 -7.54 -29.21 -11.31
CA GLN A 491 -6.23 -29.26 -11.93
C GLN A 491 -6.12 -30.34 -13.03
N SER A 492 -7.17 -31.10 -13.24
CA SER A 492 -7.18 -32.18 -14.23
C SER A 492 -7.09 -31.68 -15.68
N ALA A 493 -6.63 -32.55 -16.58
CA ALA A 493 -6.82 -32.38 -18.02
C ALA A 493 -8.33 -32.40 -18.36
N LEU A 494 -8.69 -31.81 -19.53
CA LEU A 494 -10.03 -31.86 -20.11
C LEU A 494 -10.27 -33.16 -20.83
#